data_bd360d7544e550969d5a0bb101d2a44a
#
_entry.id   bd360d7544e550969d5a0bb101d2a44a
#
_cell.length_a   1.000
_cell.length_b   1.000
_cell.length_c   1.000
_cell.angle_alpha   90.00
_cell.angle_beta   90.00
_cell.angle_gamma   90.00
#
_symmetry.space_group_name_H-M   'P 1'
#
loop_
_entity.id
_entity.type
_entity.pdbx_description
1 polymer ?
#
loop_
_entity_poly.entity_id
_entity_poly.type
_entity_poly.pdbx_seq_one_letter_code
_entity_poly.pdbx_strand_id
1 'polypeptide(L)'
;MKAITDNLGRQWELKINITNLQRVKEFTGVDLTKLVVMDSSGKIDSEKSTINTLAEDPVKLMMVIWTLCEKQASAKQIDAEAFFEGFTGDAIPAANYALLEEVADFFPSAQRQAYRKYIDLTRRCGDIIGKNYEKLLSDHRYEEFVEQQIQQIVDEQDRELEALLSSPTNSQEQ
;
A
#
# COMPACT_ATOMS: atom_id res chain seq x y z
N MET A 1 12.91 19.29 -2.16
CA MET A 1 11.94 18.84 -3.18
C MET A 1 12.37 17.48 -3.65
N LYS A 2 11.53 16.47 -3.44
CA LYS A 2 11.77 15.07 -3.82
C LYS A 2 11.17 14.79 -5.20
N ALA A 3 11.78 13.89 -5.92
CA ALA A 3 11.24 13.36 -7.16
C ALA A 3 11.01 11.85 -7.01
N ILE A 4 9.98 11.33 -7.64
CA ILE A 4 9.71 9.91 -7.77
C ILE A 4 9.83 9.53 -9.24
N THR A 5 10.19 8.29 -9.49
CA THR A 5 10.26 7.72 -10.84
C THR A 5 9.28 6.57 -10.92
N ASP A 6 8.42 6.58 -11.92
CA ASP A 6 7.51 5.48 -12.18
C ASP A 6 8.19 4.35 -13.00
N ASN A 7 7.51 3.22 -13.17
CA ASN A 7 8.04 2.06 -13.89
C ASN A 7 8.24 2.31 -15.41
N LEU A 8 7.68 3.41 -15.93
CA LEU A 8 7.88 3.86 -17.31
C LEU A 8 9.07 4.83 -17.43
N GLY A 9 9.83 5.05 -16.34
CA GLY A 9 10.97 5.95 -16.30
C GLY A 9 10.62 7.44 -16.25
N ARG A 10 9.34 7.78 -16.04
CA ARG A 10 8.89 9.17 -15.96
C ARG A 10 9.17 9.71 -14.55
N GLN A 11 9.67 10.94 -14.50
CA GLN A 11 9.95 11.63 -13.24
C GLN A 11 8.86 12.60 -12.86
N TRP A 12 8.50 12.61 -11.58
CA TRP A 12 7.45 13.43 -10.99
C TRP A 12 7.99 14.13 -9.74
N GLU A 13 7.90 15.45 -9.71
CA GLU A 13 8.34 16.24 -8.56
C GLU A 13 7.24 16.36 -7.52
N LEU A 14 7.56 15.98 -6.29
CA LEU A 14 6.67 16.16 -5.14
C LEU A 14 6.98 17.53 -4.52
N LYS A 15 6.02 18.44 -4.59
CA LYS A 15 6.15 19.77 -4.00
C LYS A 15 5.10 19.98 -2.93
N ILE A 16 5.55 20.08 -1.68
CA ILE A 16 4.68 20.36 -0.54
C ILE A 16 4.74 21.85 -0.19
N ASN A 17 3.57 22.47 -0.20
CA ASN A 17 3.32 23.83 0.28
C ASN A 17 1.86 23.94 0.76
N ILE A 18 1.49 25.04 1.39
CA ILE A 18 0.15 25.23 1.96
C ILE A 18 -0.96 25.00 0.93
N THR A 19 -0.82 25.51 -0.28
CA THR A 19 -1.82 25.34 -1.35
C THR A 19 -1.98 23.88 -1.74
N ASN A 20 -0.88 23.15 -1.87
CA ASN A 20 -0.92 21.72 -2.22
C ASN A 20 -1.45 20.86 -1.07
N LEU A 21 -1.13 21.20 0.18
CA LEU A 21 -1.70 20.52 1.36
C LEU A 21 -3.21 20.69 1.43
N GLN A 22 -3.71 21.91 1.21
CA GLN A 22 -5.14 22.19 1.16
C GLN A 22 -5.82 21.41 0.02
N ARG A 23 -5.24 21.44 -1.16
CA ARG A 23 -5.76 20.76 -2.34
C ARG A 23 -5.82 19.23 -2.13
N VAL A 24 -4.78 18.61 -1.59
CA VAL A 24 -4.78 17.19 -1.25
C VAL A 24 -5.91 16.87 -0.29
N LYS A 25 -6.06 17.67 0.78
CA LYS A 25 -7.12 17.46 1.76
C LYS A 25 -8.53 17.57 1.16
N GLU A 26 -8.76 18.54 0.28
CA GLU A 26 -10.05 18.74 -0.39
C GLU A 26 -10.40 17.61 -1.35
N PHE A 27 -9.43 17.14 -2.15
CA PHE A 27 -9.69 16.12 -3.18
C PHE A 27 -9.64 14.67 -2.69
N THR A 28 -8.80 14.39 -1.67
CA THR A 28 -8.57 13.01 -1.20
C THR A 28 -9.08 12.73 0.21
N GLY A 29 -9.43 13.79 0.96
CA GLY A 29 -9.74 13.71 2.38
C GLY A 29 -8.51 13.48 3.28
N VAL A 30 -7.31 13.31 2.72
CA VAL A 30 -6.07 13.06 3.45
C VAL A 30 -5.47 14.36 3.98
N ASP A 31 -5.28 14.46 5.28
CA ASP A 31 -4.65 15.61 5.92
C ASP A 31 -3.16 15.35 6.17
N LEU A 32 -2.33 15.71 5.19
CA LEU A 32 -0.87 15.53 5.27
C LEU A 32 -0.22 16.31 6.44
N THR A 33 -0.93 17.25 7.07
CA THR A 33 -0.41 17.94 8.27
C THR A 33 -0.47 17.07 9.53
N LYS A 34 -1.24 15.98 9.50
CA LYS A 34 -1.36 14.99 10.56
C LYS A 34 -0.49 13.76 10.32
N LEU A 35 0.77 13.97 9.93
CA LEU A 35 1.68 12.89 9.55
C LEU A 35 1.76 11.81 10.64
N VAL A 36 2.01 12.22 11.88
CA VAL A 36 1.97 11.37 13.07
C VAL A 36 1.15 12.09 14.15
N VAL A 37 0.13 11.45 14.66
CA VAL A 37 -0.73 11.95 15.74
C VAL A 37 -0.47 11.13 17.00
N MET A 38 -0.34 11.80 18.13
CA MET A 38 -0.22 11.15 19.44
C MET A 38 -1.54 11.23 20.19
N ASP A 39 -1.90 10.16 20.87
CA ASP A 39 -3.03 10.13 21.78
C ASP A 39 -2.70 10.82 23.12
N SER A 40 -3.68 10.87 24.03
CA SER A 40 -3.52 11.47 25.35
C SER A 40 -2.52 10.75 26.27
N SER A 41 -2.15 9.51 25.94
CA SER A 41 -1.15 8.71 26.67
C SER A 41 0.27 8.86 26.11
N GLY A 42 0.44 9.64 25.03
CA GLY A 42 1.71 9.81 24.32
C GLY A 42 2.07 8.67 23.38
N LYS A 43 1.12 7.78 23.05
CA LYS A 43 1.28 6.74 22.04
C LYS A 43 0.81 7.26 20.69
N ILE A 44 1.37 6.66 19.62
CA ILE A 44 0.94 7.00 18.25
C ILE A 44 -0.48 6.46 18.03
N ASP A 45 -1.38 7.37 17.67
CA ASP A 45 -2.74 7.05 17.22
C ASP A 45 -2.66 6.65 15.74
N SER A 46 -2.65 5.35 15.48
CA SER A 46 -2.50 4.80 14.13
C SER A 46 -3.66 5.17 13.21
N GLU A 47 -4.88 5.27 13.74
CA GLU A 47 -6.08 5.57 12.94
C GLU A 47 -6.10 7.04 12.48
N LYS A 48 -5.52 7.95 13.28
CA LYS A 48 -5.46 9.38 12.97
C LYS A 48 -4.17 9.80 12.26
N SER A 49 -3.17 8.92 12.21
CA SER A 49 -1.87 9.21 11.61
C SER A 49 -1.89 8.94 10.11
N THR A 50 -1.64 9.97 9.31
CA THR A 50 -1.65 9.88 7.84
C THR A 50 -0.60 8.90 7.31
N ILE A 51 0.53 8.72 8.01
CA ILE A 51 1.57 7.78 7.60
C ILE A 51 1.04 6.34 7.51
N ASN A 52 0.20 5.92 8.44
CA ASN A 52 -0.41 4.59 8.45
C ASN A 52 -1.51 4.49 7.36
N THR A 53 -2.36 5.52 7.26
CA THR A 53 -3.40 5.58 6.22
C THR A 53 -2.81 5.39 4.81
N LEU A 54 -1.68 6.03 4.52
CA LEU A 54 -1.03 5.93 3.20
C LEU A 54 -0.27 4.61 3.01
N ALA A 55 0.20 3.98 4.08
CA ALA A 55 0.84 2.67 4.02
C ALA A 55 -0.16 1.52 3.78
N GLU A 56 -1.37 1.64 4.35
CA GLU A 56 -2.42 0.61 4.29
C GLU A 56 -3.30 0.73 3.04
N ASP A 57 -3.40 1.94 2.44
CA ASP A 57 -4.27 2.21 1.29
C ASP A 57 -3.47 2.77 0.10
N PRO A 58 -2.94 1.88 -0.78
CA PRO A 58 -2.18 2.29 -1.94
C PRO A 58 -3.00 3.12 -2.94
N VAL A 59 -4.32 2.93 -3.01
CA VAL A 59 -5.18 3.72 -3.90
C VAL A 59 -5.23 5.16 -3.39
N LYS A 60 -5.44 5.35 -2.12
CA LYS A 60 -5.45 6.67 -1.48
C LYS A 60 -4.09 7.37 -1.60
N LEU A 61 -2.99 6.63 -1.40
CA LEU A 61 -1.64 7.14 -1.66
C LEU A 61 -1.49 7.67 -3.09
N MET A 62 -1.92 6.88 -4.07
CA MET A 62 -1.79 7.28 -5.48
C MET A 62 -2.68 8.46 -5.85
N MET A 63 -3.86 8.59 -5.24
CA MET A 63 -4.70 9.79 -5.39
C MET A 63 -4.03 11.05 -4.82
N VAL A 64 -3.33 10.92 -3.69
CA VAL A 64 -2.53 12.04 -3.12
C VAL A 64 -1.41 12.43 -4.07
N ILE A 65 -0.64 11.47 -4.57
CA ILE A 65 0.48 11.72 -5.49
C ILE A 65 -0.03 12.31 -6.81
N TRP A 66 -1.11 11.78 -7.36
CA TRP A 66 -1.76 12.38 -8.54
C TRP A 66 -2.12 13.83 -8.31
N THR A 67 -2.78 14.14 -7.20
CA THR A 67 -3.17 15.52 -6.86
C THR A 67 -1.98 16.48 -6.81
N LEU A 68 -0.81 16.01 -6.37
CA LEU A 68 0.41 16.81 -6.35
C LEU A 68 1.03 16.95 -7.74
N CYS A 69 0.92 15.93 -8.59
CA CYS A 69 1.59 15.83 -9.89
C CYS A 69 0.71 16.21 -11.09
N GLU A 70 -0.62 16.38 -10.92
CA GLU A 70 -1.59 16.59 -12.00
C GLU A 70 -1.19 17.71 -12.99
N LYS A 71 -0.66 18.83 -12.49
CA LYS A 71 -0.19 19.92 -13.37
C LYS A 71 1.00 19.49 -14.23
N GLN A 72 1.89 18.64 -13.70
CA GLN A 72 3.02 18.11 -14.44
C GLN A 72 2.56 17.08 -15.47
N ALA A 73 1.59 16.23 -15.09
CA ALA A 73 0.98 15.26 -15.99
C ALA A 73 0.27 15.95 -17.15
N SER A 74 -0.54 16.98 -16.88
CA SER A 74 -1.21 17.78 -17.90
C SER A 74 -0.23 18.45 -18.86
N ALA A 75 0.88 18.99 -18.35
CA ALA A 75 1.93 19.59 -19.18
C ALA A 75 2.64 18.56 -20.08
N LYS A 76 2.65 17.29 -19.69
CA LYS A 76 3.20 16.17 -20.46
C LYS A 76 2.13 15.43 -21.29
N GLN A 77 0.89 15.93 -21.30
CA GLN A 77 -0.27 15.31 -21.97
C GLN A 77 -0.53 13.87 -21.47
N ILE A 78 -0.32 13.62 -20.18
CA ILE A 78 -0.56 12.34 -19.50
C ILE A 78 -1.82 12.49 -18.68
N ASP A 79 -2.83 11.67 -18.95
CA ASP A 79 -4.05 11.59 -18.16
C ASP A 79 -3.88 10.77 -16.88
N ALA A 80 -4.93 10.68 -16.07
CA ALA A 80 -4.87 9.98 -14.80
C ALA A 80 -4.65 8.47 -14.97
N GLU A 81 -5.28 7.85 -15.99
CA GLU A 81 -5.16 6.43 -16.25
C GLU A 81 -3.71 6.06 -16.62
N ALA A 82 -3.14 6.74 -17.62
CA ALA A 82 -1.74 6.56 -18.03
C ALA A 82 -0.74 6.91 -16.91
N PHE A 83 -1.10 7.82 -16.00
CA PHE A 83 -0.29 8.11 -14.83
C PHE A 83 -0.25 6.94 -13.87
N PHE A 84 -1.42 6.38 -13.49
CA PHE A 84 -1.53 5.28 -12.53
C PHE A 84 -0.93 3.98 -13.05
N GLU A 85 -1.03 3.69 -14.36
CA GLU A 85 -0.39 2.53 -14.99
C GLU A 85 1.14 2.50 -14.77
N GLY A 86 1.77 3.65 -14.56
CA GLY A 86 3.19 3.73 -14.26
C GLY A 86 3.58 3.29 -12.85
N PHE A 87 2.62 3.11 -11.94
CA PHE A 87 2.91 2.80 -10.54
C PHE A 87 2.44 1.39 -10.18
N THR A 88 3.35 0.43 -10.26
CA THR A 88 3.12 -0.96 -9.85
C THR A 88 4.29 -1.48 -9.03
N GLY A 89 4.09 -2.55 -8.25
CA GLY A 89 5.14 -3.20 -7.48
C GLY A 89 5.91 -2.23 -6.59
N ASP A 90 7.23 -2.22 -6.69
CA ASP A 90 8.12 -1.45 -5.82
C ASP A 90 8.05 0.07 -6.00
N ALA A 91 7.49 0.54 -7.11
CA ALA A 91 7.30 1.98 -7.34
C ALA A 91 6.31 2.60 -6.33
N ILE A 92 5.32 1.84 -5.87
CA ILE A 92 4.31 2.32 -4.91
C ILE A 92 4.95 2.61 -3.53
N PRO A 93 5.62 1.67 -2.85
CA PRO A 93 6.27 1.95 -1.57
C PRO A 93 7.39 2.98 -1.71
N ALA A 94 8.15 3.00 -2.81
CA ALA A 94 9.15 4.03 -3.07
C ALA A 94 8.53 5.43 -3.13
N ALA A 95 7.40 5.58 -3.83
CA ALA A 95 6.65 6.82 -3.91
C ALA A 95 6.08 7.25 -2.55
N ASN A 96 5.60 6.31 -1.74
CA ASN A 96 5.14 6.58 -0.38
C ASN A 96 6.26 7.18 0.48
N TYR A 97 7.43 6.55 0.53
CA TYR A 97 8.54 7.06 1.32
C TYR A 97 9.01 8.43 0.85
N ALA A 98 9.10 8.67 -0.45
CA ALA A 98 9.46 9.97 -1.00
C ALA A 98 8.46 11.06 -0.63
N LEU A 99 7.15 10.74 -0.67
CA LEU A 99 6.08 11.64 -0.23
C LEU A 99 6.21 11.97 1.26
N LEU A 100 6.35 10.96 2.10
CA LEU A 100 6.47 11.14 3.56
C LEU A 100 7.68 12.00 3.93
N GLU A 101 8.82 11.78 3.27
CA GLU A 101 10.03 12.59 3.48
C GLU A 101 9.84 14.04 3.03
N GLU A 102 9.16 14.28 1.89
CA GLU A 102 8.87 15.64 1.42
C GLU A 102 7.88 16.35 2.35
N VAL A 103 6.87 15.63 2.86
CA VAL A 103 5.95 16.16 3.87
C VAL A 103 6.68 16.49 5.17
N ALA A 104 7.58 15.62 5.64
CA ALA A 104 8.37 15.89 6.83
C ALA A 104 9.23 17.15 6.69
N ASP A 105 9.76 17.43 5.49
CA ASP A 105 10.58 18.61 5.21
C ASP A 105 9.79 19.93 5.27
N PHE A 106 8.49 19.88 5.15
CA PHE A 106 7.61 21.03 5.30
C PHE A 106 7.56 21.53 6.77
N PHE A 107 7.81 20.67 7.76
CA PHE A 107 7.69 21.01 9.16
C PHE A 107 8.96 21.68 9.75
N PRO A 108 8.82 22.41 10.88
CA PRO A 108 9.95 22.95 11.63
C PRO A 108 10.97 21.88 12.03
N SER A 109 12.22 22.28 12.25
CA SER A 109 13.37 21.37 12.39
C SER A 109 13.19 20.25 13.43
N ALA A 110 12.61 20.56 14.59
CA ALA A 110 12.38 19.56 15.64
C ALA A 110 11.38 18.48 15.21
N GLN A 111 10.23 18.88 14.65
CA GLN A 111 9.22 17.95 14.14
C GLN A 111 9.75 17.16 12.94
N ARG A 112 10.46 17.82 12.03
CA ARG A 112 11.09 17.19 10.87
C ARG A 112 12.00 16.04 11.28
N GLN A 113 12.86 16.25 12.28
CA GLN A 113 13.77 15.20 12.77
C GLN A 113 13.01 14.02 13.36
N ALA A 114 11.96 14.29 14.15
CA ALA A 114 11.12 13.24 14.72
C ALA A 114 10.40 12.43 13.63
N TYR A 115 9.80 13.11 12.65
CA TYR A 115 9.12 12.45 11.54
C TYR A 115 10.07 11.63 10.67
N ARG A 116 11.24 12.15 10.31
CA ARG A 116 12.25 11.41 9.55
C ARG A 116 12.72 10.16 10.28
N LYS A 117 12.94 10.27 11.60
CA LYS A 117 13.30 9.09 12.40
C LYS A 117 12.19 8.04 12.41
N TYR A 118 10.94 8.46 12.49
CA TYR A 118 9.80 7.55 12.46
C TYR A 118 9.65 6.88 11.08
N ILE A 119 9.75 7.64 10.00
CA ILE A 119 9.75 7.14 8.62
C ILE A 119 10.86 6.10 8.41
N ASP A 120 12.08 6.37 8.88
CA ASP A 120 13.21 5.44 8.77
C ASP A 120 12.96 4.14 9.54
N LEU A 121 12.38 4.22 10.75
CA LEU A 121 12.00 3.03 11.52
C LEU A 121 10.93 2.21 10.79
N THR A 122 9.90 2.85 10.23
CA THR A 122 8.83 2.18 9.49
C THR A 122 9.40 1.48 8.25
N ARG A 123 10.31 2.13 7.52
CA ARG A 123 11.01 1.53 6.36
C ARG A 123 11.77 0.27 6.77
N ARG A 124 12.58 0.34 7.82
CA ARG A 124 13.33 -0.82 8.32
C ARG A 124 12.43 -1.97 8.76
N CYS A 125 11.31 -1.66 9.42
CA CYS A 125 10.33 -2.69 9.77
C CYS A 125 9.77 -3.37 8.52
N GLY A 126 9.42 -2.60 7.48
CA GLY A 126 8.96 -3.14 6.19
C GLY A 126 10.00 -4.06 5.55
N ASP A 127 11.27 -3.65 5.51
CA ASP A 127 12.38 -4.45 4.97
C ASP A 127 12.58 -5.77 5.73
N ILE A 128 12.45 -5.74 7.07
CA ILE A 128 12.56 -6.95 7.90
C ILE A 128 11.39 -7.90 7.64
N ILE A 129 10.17 -7.36 7.55
CA ILE A 129 8.97 -8.14 7.24
C ILE A 129 9.11 -8.77 5.86
N GLY A 130 9.51 -8.00 4.83
CA GLY A 130 9.73 -8.50 3.48
C GLY A 130 10.73 -9.67 3.45
N LYS A 131 11.89 -9.51 4.08
CA LYS A 131 12.89 -10.58 4.19
C LYS A 131 12.39 -11.83 4.92
N ASN A 132 11.53 -11.64 5.93
CA ASN A 132 10.93 -12.77 6.63
C ASN A 132 9.92 -13.52 5.74
N TYR A 133 9.14 -12.81 4.92
CA TYR A 133 8.27 -13.44 3.92
C TYR A 133 9.08 -14.21 2.86
N GLU A 134 10.13 -13.61 2.30
CA GLU A 134 11.02 -14.29 1.34
C GLU A 134 11.60 -15.58 1.93
N LYS A 135 12.07 -15.50 3.19
CA LYS A 135 12.59 -16.67 3.91
C LYS A 135 11.51 -17.73 4.13
N LEU A 136 10.30 -17.33 4.49
CA LEU A 136 9.17 -18.25 4.69
C LEU A 136 8.80 -18.96 3.38
N LEU A 137 8.70 -18.19 2.28
CA LEU A 137 8.36 -18.72 0.95
C LEU A 137 9.46 -19.64 0.38
N SER A 138 10.73 -19.44 0.77
CA SER A 138 11.86 -20.29 0.37
C SER A 138 12.06 -21.50 1.28
N ASP A 139 11.30 -21.63 2.37
CA ASP A 139 11.39 -22.78 3.29
C ASP A 139 10.60 -23.96 2.70
N HIS A 140 11.31 -25.05 2.37
CA HIS A 140 10.73 -26.28 1.80
C HIS A 140 9.61 -26.86 2.68
N ARG A 141 9.65 -26.68 4.00
CA ARG A 141 8.59 -27.10 4.91
C ARG A 141 7.28 -26.33 4.71
N TYR A 142 7.36 -25.08 4.22
CA TYR A 142 6.18 -24.31 3.87
C TYR A 142 5.55 -24.83 2.58
N GLU A 143 6.36 -25.19 1.59
CA GLU A 143 5.87 -25.82 0.35
C GLU A 143 5.16 -27.15 0.65
N GLU A 144 5.80 -28.04 1.43
CA GLU A 144 5.19 -29.30 1.87
C GLU A 144 3.87 -29.09 2.64
N PHE A 145 3.81 -28.08 3.50
CA PHE A 145 2.58 -27.74 4.22
C PHE A 145 1.46 -27.31 3.28
N VAL A 146 1.77 -26.43 2.32
CA VAL A 146 0.79 -25.96 1.32
C VAL A 146 0.30 -27.12 0.45
N GLU A 147 1.20 -27.99 -0.02
CA GLU A 147 0.85 -29.17 -0.80
C GLU A 147 -0.10 -30.13 -0.02
N GLN A 148 0.17 -30.34 1.27
CA GLN A 148 -0.70 -31.14 2.14
C GLN A 148 -2.10 -30.52 2.28
N GLN A 149 -2.20 -29.19 2.42
CA GLN A 149 -3.49 -28.51 2.50
C GLN A 149 -4.26 -28.62 1.18
N ILE A 150 -3.60 -28.45 0.05
CA ILE A 150 -4.21 -28.62 -1.28
C ILE A 150 -4.74 -30.03 -1.44
N GLN A 151 -3.93 -31.05 -1.08
CA GLN A 151 -4.35 -32.46 -1.19
C GLN A 151 -5.57 -32.76 -0.33
N GLN A 152 -5.64 -32.22 0.89
CA GLN A 152 -6.81 -32.39 1.78
C GLN A 152 -8.09 -31.82 1.14
N ILE A 153 -8.00 -30.64 0.51
CA ILE A 153 -9.14 -30.01 -0.17
C ILE A 153 -9.59 -30.86 -1.37
N VAL A 154 -8.65 -31.37 -2.15
CA VAL A 154 -8.96 -32.23 -3.30
C VAL A 154 -9.64 -33.52 -2.83
N ASP A 155 -9.09 -34.20 -1.81
CA ASP A 155 -9.65 -35.43 -1.25
C ASP A 155 -11.07 -35.23 -0.65
N GLU A 156 -11.36 -34.03 -0.12
CA GLU A 156 -12.68 -33.70 0.39
C GLU A 156 -13.68 -33.46 -0.74
N GLN A 157 -13.28 -32.78 -1.78
CA GLN A 157 -14.10 -32.56 -2.99
C GLN A 157 -14.40 -33.87 -3.71
N ASP A 158 -13.43 -34.75 -3.85
CA ASP A 158 -13.63 -36.07 -4.47
C ASP A 158 -14.62 -36.92 -3.68
N ARG A 159 -14.56 -36.93 -2.34
CA ARG A 159 -15.53 -37.60 -1.47
C ARG A 159 -16.95 -37.04 -1.61
N GLU A 160 -17.09 -35.71 -1.71
CA GLU A 160 -18.38 -35.08 -1.93
C GLU A 160 -18.97 -35.47 -3.31
N LEU A 161 -18.14 -35.48 -4.34
CA LEU A 161 -18.53 -35.91 -5.69
C LEU A 161 -18.97 -37.37 -5.72
N GLU A 162 -18.22 -38.28 -5.10
CA GLU A 162 -18.60 -39.68 -4.99
C GLU A 162 -19.92 -39.89 -4.22
N ALA A 163 -20.14 -39.12 -3.15
CA ALA A 163 -21.37 -39.14 -2.40
C ALA A 163 -22.57 -38.67 -3.23
N LEU A 164 -22.41 -37.65 -4.04
CA LEU A 164 -23.42 -37.17 -4.96
C LEU A 164 -23.75 -38.18 -6.07
N LEU A 165 -22.72 -38.83 -6.63
CA LEU A 165 -22.89 -39.83 -7.69
C LEU A 165 -23.50 -41.15 -7.18
N SER A 166 -23.25 -41.48 -5.92
CA SER A 166 -23.80 -42.71 -5.28
C SER A 166 -25.20 -42.52 -4.68
N SER A 167 -25.75 -41.33 -4.67
CA SER A 167 -27.12 -41.07 -4.25
C SER A 167 -28.12 -41.69 -5.23
N PRO A 168 -29.00 -42.63 -4.83
CA PRO A 168 -29.94 -43.25 -5.75
C PRO A 168 -30.92 -42.22 -6.30
N THR A 169 -30.94 -42.07 -7.63
CA THR A 169 -31.93 -41.30 -8.35
C THR A 169 -33.31 -41.92 -8.04
N ASN A 170 -34.07 -41.31 -7.16
CA ASN A 170 -35.48 -41.70 -6.95
C ASN A 170 -36.25 -41.27 -8.21
N SER A 171 -36.26 -42.14 -9.19
CA SER A 171 -37.25 -42.10 -10.26
C SER A 171 -38.61 -42.44 -9.64
N GLN A 172 -39.36 -41.42 -9.25
CA GLN A 172 -40.80 -41.55 -9.07
C GLN A 172 -41.46 -41.33 -10.43
N GLU A 173 -41.59 -42.43 -11.19
CA GLU A 173 -42.71 -42.55 -12.14
C GLU A 173 -44.00 -42.66 -11.34
N GLN A 174 -44.89 -41.72 -11.47
CA GLN A 174 -46.34 -41.90 -11.43
C GLN A 174 -47.00 -40.88 -12.38
#